data_fb11a1a67e1116e5bbdcf9105d62266b
#
_entry.id   fb11a1a67e1116e5bbdcf9105d62266b
#
_cell.length_a   1.000
_cell.length_b   1.000
_cell.length_c   1.000
_cell.angle_alpha   90.00
_cell.angle_beta   90.00
_cell.angle_gamma   90.00
#
_symmetry.space_group_name_H-M   'P 1'
#
loop_
_entity.id
_entity.type
_entity.pdbx_description
1 polymer ?
#
loop_
_entity_poly.entity_id
_entity_poly.type
_entity_poly.pdbx_seq_one_letter_code
_entity_poly.pdbx_strand_id
1 'polypeptide(L)'
;MPDSLQRPQYKHLRDRRTGLALAAAALLAPLRTLAEVINVKASELLAMKLDSEGITLEFPSLADTGAAVPLQATINAPTGRKIDVIEVFLPENPNTRALRLKLVEPLERFVFSTRLRLAGSQDVWVVVTFTDGSRRGANAPTVVTSSACFDAS
;
A
#
# COMPACT_ATOMS: atom_id res chain seq x y z
N MET A 1 -52.07 19.44 73.46
CA MET A 1 -51.42 20.67 73.14
C MET A 1 -49.98 20.32 73.06
N PRO A 2 -49.43 20.29 72.14
CA PRO A 2 -48.97 21.01 71.01
C PRO A 2 -48.29 20.39 69.94
N ASP A 3 -47.90 20.97 69.22
CA ASP A 3 -47.03 21.45 68.21
C ASP A 3 -46.26 20.36 67.41
N SER A 4 -46.75 20.22 66.24
CA SER A 4 -46.18 19.34 65.18
C SER A 4 -45.31 20.17 64.28
N LEU A 5 -44.02 20.19 64.57
CA LEU A 5 -43.03 20.76 63.66
C LEU A 5 -42.83 19.86 62.44
N GLN A 6 -43.43 20.24 61.36
CA GLN A 6 -43.27 19.66 60.05
C GLN A 6 -41.91 20.03 59.47
N ARG A 7 -41.02 19.01 59.30
CA ARG A 7 -39.75 19.16 58.62
C ARG A 7 -39.95 19.21 57.10
N PRO A 8 -39.37 20.15 56.39
CA PRO A 8 -39.44 20.15 54.92
C PRO A 8 -38.63 18.98 54.34
N GLN A 9 -39.33 18.22 53.51
CA GLN A 9 -38.72 17.16 52.72
C GLN A 9 -37.87 17.79 51.61
N TYR A 10 -36.56 17.70 51.73
CA TYR A 10 -35.62 17.95 50.64
C TYR A 10 -35.76 16.82 49.62
N LYS A 11 -36.58 17.04 48.57
CA LYS A 11 -36.60 16.19 47.40
C LYS A 11 -35.32 16.37 46.58
N HIS A 12 -34.59 15.31 46.54
CA HIS A 12 -33.51 14.93 45.63
C HIS A 12 -33.27 15.86 44.44
N LEU A 13 -32.18 16.60 44.51
CA LEU A 13 -31.44 17.09 43.37
C LEU A 13 -30.74 15.88 42.76
N ARG A 14 -31.43 15.31 41.80
CA ARG A 14 -30.87 14.22 40.98
C ARG A 14 -29.73 14.76 40.13
N ASP A 15 -28.58 14.21 40.39
CA ASP A 15 -27.32 14.39 39.73
C ASP A 15 -27.40 14.63 38.21
N ARG A 16 -27.10 15.86 37.82
CA ARG A 16 -26.81 16.23 36.43
C ARG A 16 -25.33 15.92 36.04
N ARG A 17 -24.63 15.10 36.81
CA ARG A 17 -23.22 14.82 36.60
C ARG A 17 -22.88 13.55 35.81
N THR A 18 -23.90 12.74 35.49
CA THR A 18 -23.69 11.47 34.74
C THR A 18 -23.85 11.60 33.23
N GLY A 19 -24.17 12.77 32.70
CA GLY A 19 -24.39 12.98 31.27
C GLY A 19 -23.14 13.40 30.46
N LEU A 20 -22.04 13.83 31.11
CA LEU A 20 -20.84 14.34 30.39
C LEU A 20 -19.71 13.32 30.23
N ALA A 21 -19.81 12.17 30.84
CA ALA A 21 -18.71 11.18 30.80
C ALA A 21 -18.74 10.26 29.55
N LEU A 22 -19.83 10.24 28.79
CA LEU A 22 -19.96 9.36 27.61
C LEU A 22 -19.63 10.03 26.26
N ALA A 23 -19.45 11.35 26.23
CA ALA A 23 -19.14 12.08 24.99
C ALA A 23 -17.62 12.20 24.70
N ALA A 24 -16.74 11.93 25.67
CA ALA A 24 -15.30 12.08 25.51
C ALA A 24 -14.58 10.83 24.99
N ALA A 25 -15.24 9.66 24.96
CA ALA A 25 -14.64 8.42 24.51
C ALA A 25 -14.65 8.21 22.98
N ALA A 26 -15.40 9.03 22.23
CA ALA A 26 -15.53 8.90 20.78
C ALA A 26 -14.44 9.65 19.99
N LEU A 27 -13.60 10.47 20.65
CA LEU A 27 -12.57 11.28 19.98
C LEU A 27 -11.16 10.67 20.02
N LEU A 28 -10.99 9.49 20.61
CA LEU A 28 -9.75 8.71 20.60
C LEU A 28 -9.82 7.53 19.64
N ALA A 29 -10.53 7.67 18.51
CA ALA A 29 -10.29 6.77 17.39
C ALA A 29 -8.83 7.02 16.97
N PRO A 30 -7.94 6.00 17.02
CA PRO A 30 -6.60 6.17 16.51
C PRO A 30 -6.73 6.61 15.06
N LEU A 31 -6.19 7.77 14.72
CA LEU A 31 -5.87 8.15 13.37
C LEU A 31 -4.97 7.02 12.86
N ARG A 32 -5.57 6.02 12.23
CA ARG A 32 -4.84 5.01 11.48
C ARG A 32 -4.12 5.80 10.40
N THR A 33 -2.85 6.02 10.64
CA THR A 33 -1.95 6.63 9.68
C THR A 33 -2.07 5.83 8.38
N LEU A 34 -2.36 6.51 7.28
CA LEU A 34 -2.48 5.98 5.92
C LEU A 34 -1.16 5.38 5.37
N ALA A 35 -0.24 5.05 6.24
CA ALA A 35 1.02 4.36 5.97
C ALA A 35 0.93 2.87 6.30
N GLU A 36 -0.20 2.21 6.02
CA GLU A 36 -0.19 0.77 5.90
C GLU A 36 0.60 0.45 4.64
N VAL A 37 1.86 0.12 4.83
CA VAL A 37 2.71 -0.44 3.77
C VAL A 37 2.00 -1.71 3.31
N ILE A 38 1.33 -1.63 2.16
CA ILE A 38 0.63 -2.78 1.58
C ILE A 38 1.72 -3.77 1.17
N ASN A 39 1.94 -4.74 2.03
CA ASN A 39 2.86 -5.84 1.77
C ASN A 39 2.11 -6.87 0.90
N VAL A 40 2.11 -6.66 -0.41
CA VAL A 40 1.41 -7.50 -1.38
C VAL A 40 2.19 -8.80 -1.56
N LYS A 41 1.58 -9.93 -1.22
CA LYS A 41 2.18 -11.25 -1.43
C LYS A 41 2.11 -11.65 -2.90
N ALA A 42 3.02 -12.53 -3.33
CA ALA A 42 3.02 -13.08 -4.70
C ALA A 42 1.66 -13.68 -5.08
N SER A 43 0.99 -14.38 -4.15
CA SER A 43 -0.35 -14.94 -4.36
C SER A 43 -1.43 -13.90 -4.65
N GLU A 44 -1.32 -12.71 -4.06
CA GLU A 44 -2.26 -11.60 -4.27
C GLU A 44 -2.05 -10.98 -5.66
N LEU A 45 -0.80 -10.82 -6.10
CA LEU A 45 -0.48 -10.34 -7.45
C LEU A 45 -1.00 -11.31 -8.52
N LEU A 46 -0.80 -12.61 -8.34
CA LEU A 46 -1.33 -13.65 -9.23
C LEU A 46 -2.87 -13.66 -9.24
N ALA A 47 -3.50 -13.44 -8.09
CA ALA A 47 -4.95 -13.38 -7.99
C ALA A 47 -5.57 -12.18 -8.72
N MET A 48 -4.82 -11.11 -8.93
CA MET A 48 -5.28 -9.91 -9.65
C MET A 48 -5.55 -10.15 -11.14
N LYS A 49 -5.08 -11.25 -11.72
CA LYS A 49 -5.24 -11.59 -13.16
C LYS A 49 -4.99 -10.38 -14.06
N LEU A 50 -3.89 -9.70 -13.86
CA LEU A 50 -3.54 -8.49 -14.57
C LEU A 50 -3.22 -8.81 -16.03
N ASP A 51 -3.75 -8.01 -16.94
CA ASP A 51 -3.42 -8.01 -18.37
C ASP A 51 -2.09 -7.28 -18.57
N SER A 52 -1.19 -7.86 -19.36
CA SER A 52 0.15 -7.30 -19.64
C SER A 52 0.20 -6.46 -20.91
N GLU A 53 -0.91 -6.34 -21.64
CA GLU A 53 -0.93 -5.59 -22.89
C GLU A 53 -0.45 -4.15 -22.71
N GLY A 54 0.49 -3.73 -23.56
CA GLY A 54 1.10 -2.41 -23.50
C GLY A 54 2.25 -2.26 -22.49
N ILE A 55 2.61 -3.32 -21.75
CA ILE A 55 3.74 -3.30 -20.82
C ILE A 55 4.81 -4.27 -21.31
N THR A 56 6.00 -3.75 -21.56
CA THR A 56 7.19 -4.53 -21.94
C THR A 56 8.25 -4.37 -20.87
N LEU A 57 8.76 -5.49 -20.36
CA LEU A 57 9.83 -5.53 -19.39
C LEU A 57 11.10 -6.08 -20.02
N GLU A 58 12.20 -5.34 -19.90
CA GLU A 58 13.54 -5.82 -20.16
C GLU A 58 14.20 -6.09 -18.81
N PHE A 59 14.28 -7.37 -18.48
CA PHE A 59 14.78 -7.86 -17.20
C PHE A 59 15.53 -9.17 -17.40
N PRO A 60 16.72 -9.36 -16.81
CA PRO A 60 17.50 -10.59 -16.99
C PRO A 60 16.82 -11.78 -16.31
N SER A 61 16.70 -12.89 -17.03
CA SER A 61 16.20 -14.16 -16.48
C SER A 61 17.19 -14.83 -15.52
N LEU A 62 18.47 -14.43 -15.58
CA LEU A 62 19.55 -14.88 -14.70
C LEU A 62 20.40 -13.68 -14.27
N ALA A 63 20.65 -13.56 -12.99
CA ALA A 63 21.53 -12.55 -12.39
C ALA A 63 22.55 -13.22 -11.47
N ASP A 64 23.82 -12.93 -11.65
CA ASP A 64 24.91 -13.48 -10.82
C ASP A 64 24.80 -13.00 -9.37
N THR A 65 24.25 -11.80 -9.17
CA THR A 65 24.00 -11.23 -7.85
C THR A 65 22.68 -10.47 -7.80
N GLY A 66 21.97 -10.57 -6.69
CA GLY A 66 20.78 -9.80 -6.41
C GLY A 66 21.03 -8.33 -6.04
N ALA A 67 22.29 -7.88 -5.92
CA ALA A 67 22.61 -6.56 -5.36
C ALA A 67 22.13 -5.38 -6.22
N ALA A 68 22.15 -5.51 -7.56
CA ALA A 68 21.85 -4.41 -8.47
C ALA A 68 21.37 -4.91 -9.84
N VAL A 69 20.22 -5.56 -9.90
CA VAL A 69 19.66 -6.14 -11.13
C VAL A 69 18.96 -5.05 -11.95
N PRO A 70 19.34 -4.83 -13.22
CA PRO A 70 18.74 -3.79 -14.05
C PRO A 70 17.31 -4.17 -14.46
N LEU A 71 16.39 -3.23 -14.39
CA LEU A 71 15.05 -3.31 -14.94
C LEU A 71 14.84 -2.11 -15.86
N GLN A 72 14.37 -2.35 -17.08
CA GLN A 72 13.77 -1.36 -17.93
C GLN A 72 12.31 -1.74 -18.20
N ALA A 73 11.41 -0.79 -18.07
CA ALA A 73 10.00 -0.98 -18.38
C ALA A 73 9.54 0.07 -19.38
N THR A 74 8.89 -0.39 -20.43
CA THR A 74 8.18 0.45 -21.42
C THR A 74 6.69 0.23 -21.26
N ILE A 75 5.96 1.30 -21.03
CA ILE A 75 4.53 1.27 -20.76
C ILE A 75 3.82 2.14 -21.80
N ASN A 76 2.85 1.56 -22.50
CA ASN A 76 1.95 2.26 -23.39
C ASN A 76 0.53 2.12 -22.85
N ALA A 77 -0.12 3.24 -22.58
CA ALA A 77 -1.50 3.23 -22.11
C ALA A 77 -2.46 2.82 -23.25
N PRO A 78 -3.57 2.15 -22.94
CA PRO A 78 -4.63 1.92 -23.90
C PRO A 78 -5.22 3.25 -24.40
N THR A 79 -5.81 3.22 -25.59
CA THR A 79 -6.48 4.40 -26.16
C THR A 79 -7.48 5.02 -25.19
N GLY A 80 -7.41 6.33 -25.01
CA GLY A 80 -8.29 7.08 -24.13
C GLY A 80 -7.94 7.01 -22.64
N ARG A 81 -6.84 6.34 -22.25
CA ARG A 81 -6.33 6.26 -20.87
C ARG A 81 -4.95 6.87 -20.77
N LYS A 82 -4.57 7.24 -19.57
CA LYS A 82 -3.22 7.73 -19.27
C LYS A 82 -2.67 7.04 -18.04
N ILE A 83 -1.37 6.86 -17.99
CA ILE A 83 -0.64 6.28 -16.89
C ILE A 83 -0.65 7.28 -15.73
N ASP A 84 -1.08 6.84 -14.55
CA ASP A 84 -1.18 7.66 -13.35
C ASP A 84 -0.18 7.22 -12.27
N VAL A 85 -0.14 5.91 -11.98
CA VAL A 85 0.77 5.34 -10.98
C VAL A 85 1.44 4.10 -11.54
N ILE A 86 2.73 3.94 -11.27
CA ILE A 86 3.52 2.76 -11.58
C ILE A 86 4.10 2.23 -10.28
N GLU A 87 3.95 0.94 -10.03
CA GLU A 87 4.48 0.26 -8.85
C GLU A 87 5.30 -0.96 -9.28
N VAL A 88 6.41 -1.18 -8.59
CA VAL A 88 7.24 -2.38 -8.75
C VAL A 88 7.19 -3.19 -7.47
N PHE A 89 6.85 -4.48 -7.61
CA PHE A 89 6.77 -5.40 -6.49
C PHE A 89 7.79 -6.52 -6.62
N LEU A 90 8.39 -6.86 -5.48
CA LEU A 90 9.37 -7.91 -5.26
C LEU A 90 8.87 -8.79 -4.11
N PRO A 91 8.03 -9.80 -4.40
CA PRO A 91 7.31 -10.55 -3.36
C PRO A 91 8.19 -11.27 -2.33
N GLU A 92 9.40 -11.68 -2.72
CA GLU A 92 10.35 -12.38 -1.83
C GLU A 92 11.25 -11.41 -1.05
N ASN A 93 11.14 -10.10 -1.29
CA ASN A 93 11.87 -9.12 -0.52
C ASN A 93 11.15 -8.79 0.80
N PRO A 94 11.88 -8.42 1.87
CA PRO A 94 11.29 -7.96 3.12
C PRO A 94 10.30 -6.79 2.91
N ASN A 95 10.66 -5.86 2.02
CA ASN A 95 9.78 -4.81 1.53
C ASN A 95 9.32 -5.19 0.14
N THR A 96 8.10 -5.70 0.03
CA THR A 96 7.54 -6.18 -1.25
C THR A 96 7.39 -5.08 -2.28
N ARG A 97 6.99 -3.87 -1.89
CA ARG A 97 6.91 -2.74 -2.82
C ARG A 97 8.24 -2.00 -2.90
N ALA A 98 9.01 -2.27 -3.97
CA ALA A 98 10.32 -1.67 -4.18
C ALA A 98 10.26 -0.23 -4.71
N LEU A 99 9.23 0.09 -5.50
CA LEU A 99 9.10 1.41 -6.14
C LEU A 99 7.63 1.78 -6.26
N ARG A 100 7.33 3.07 -6.10
CA ARG A 100 6.07 3.69 -6.49
C ARG A 100 6.35 5.06 -7.11
N LEU A 101 5.92 5.21 -8.35
CA LEU A 101 5.98 6.46 -9.10
C LEU A 101 4.54 6.97 -9.31
N LYS A 102 4.22 8.12 -8.78
CA LYS A 102 3.01 8.87 -9.11
C LYS A 102 3.40 9.94 -10.11
N LEU A 103 2.84 9.88 -11.31
CA LEU A 103 3.12 10.89 -12.33
C LEU A 103 2.38 12.19 -11.97
N VAL A 104 3.10 13.32 -12.04
CA VAL A 104 2.53 14.66 -11.81
C VAL A 104 1.51 14.96 -12.90
N GLU A 105 1.87 14.65 -14.14
CA GLU A 105 0.99 14.70 -15.30
C GLU A 105 0.84 13.30 -15.87
N PRO A 106 -0.39 12.77 -16.00
CA PRO A 106 -0.62 11.47 -16.60
C PRO A 106 -0.21 11.43 -18.07
N LEU A 107 0.53 10.37 -18.46
CA LEU A 107 1.12 10.20 -19.78
C LEU A 107 0.52 9.00 -20.51
N GLU A 108 0.50 9.05 -21.84
CA GLU A 108 0.10 7.91 -22.68
C GLU A 108 1.22 6.88 -22.83
N ARG A 109 2.47 7.32 -22.75
CA ARG A 109 3.65 6.47 -22.78
C ARG A 109 4.65 6.90 -21.73
N PHE A 110 5.25 5.91 -21.06
CA PHE A 110 6.31 6.13 -20.09
C PHE A 110 7.37 5.02 -20.19
N VAL A 111 8.61 5.41 -20.12
CA VAL A 111 9.77 4.50 -20.09
C VAL A 111 10.60 4.86 -18.88
N PHE A 112 10.96 3.87 -18.09
CA PHE A 112 11.91 4.07 -17.00
C PHE A 112 12.89 2.91 -16.89
N SER A 113 14.06 3.23 -16.36
CA SER A 113 15.08 2.25 -16.03
C SER A 113 15.50 2.43 -14.58
N THR A 114 15.71 1.34 -13.89
CA THR A 114 16.14 1.32 -12.49
C THR A 114 17.01 0.09 -12.21
N ARG A 115 17.59 0.04 -11.02
CA ARG A 115 18.26 -1.15 -10.50
C ARG A 115 17.53 -1.62 -9.26
N LEU A 116 17.23 -2.91 -9.23
CA LEU A 116 16.51 -3.55 -8.14
C LEU A 116 17.47 -4.35 -7.27
N ARG A 117 17.23 -4.37 -5.98
CA ARG A 117 17.91 -5.25 -5.05
C ARG A 117 16.99 -6.42 -4.72
N LEU A 118 17.41 -7.63 -5.06
CA LEU A 118 16.65 -8.85 -4.92
C LEU A 118 17.17 -9.68 -3.76
N ALA A 119 16.28 -10.09 -2.86
CA ALA A 119 16.61 -11.00 -1.76
C ALA A 119 16.92 -12.41 -2.23
N GLY A 120 16.41 -12.81 -3.39
CA GLY A 120 16.59 -14.11 -4.01
C GLY A 120 15.91 -14.20 -5.36
N SER A 121 15.87 -15.41 -5.91
CA SER A 121 15.14 -15.70 -7.14
C SER A 121 13.65 -15.46 -6.94
N GLN A 122 13.03 -14.70 -7.87
CA GLN A 122 11.63 -14.31 -7.75
C GLN A 122 11.06 -13.76 -9.05
N ASP A 123 9.75 -13.58 -9.11
CA ASP A 123 9.08 -12.80 -10.13
C ASP A 123 9.13 -11.31 -9.76
N VAL A 124 9.60 -10.49 -10.69
CA VAL A 124 9.53 -9.02 -10.58
C VAL A 124 8.25 -8.56 -11.26
N TRP A 125 7.41 -7.84 -10.54
CA TRP A 125 6.13 -7.35 -11.03
C TRP A 125 6.16 -5.84 -11.25
N VAL A 126 5.64 -5.41 -12.39
CA VAL A 126 5.35 -4.00 -12.66
C VAL A 126 3.86 -3.85 -12.83
N VAL A 127 3.22 -3.08 -11.97
CA VAL A 127 1.79 -2.81 -11.96
C VAL A 127 1.56 -1.35 -12.30
N VAL A 128 0.65 -1.11 -13.23
CA VAL A 128 0.30 0.23 -13.70
C VAL A 128 -1.16 0.50 -13.39
N THR A 129 -1.42 1.64 -12.78
CA THR A 129 -2.77 2.16 -12.57
C THR A 129 -2.99 3.34 -13.52
N PHE A 130 -4.08 3.31 -14.25
CA PHE A 130 -4.47 4.37 -15.18
C PHE A 130 -5.40 5.40 -14.52
N THR A 131 -5.65 6.50 -15.22
CA THR A 131 -6.49 7.62 -14.73
C THR A 131 -7.95 7.24 -14.46
N ASP A 132 -8.44 6.17 -15.06
CA ASP A 132 -9.78 5.60 -14.81
C ASP A 132 -9.83 4.62 -13.62
N GLY A 133 -8.70 4.42 -12.95
CA GLY A 133 -8.55 3.47 -11.84
C GLY A 133 -8.33 2.02 -12.27
N SER A 134 -8.40 1.71 -13.56
CA SER A 134 -8.08 0.36 -14.06
C SER A 134 -6.59 0.05 -13.91
N ARG A 135 -6.27 -1.24 -13.85
CA ARG A 135 -4.90 -1.72 -13.65
C ARG A 135 -4.50 -2.70 -14.73
N ARG A 136 -3.22 -2.66 -15.10
CA ARG A 136 -2.51 -3.68 -15.86
C ARG A 136 -1.20 -4.02 -15.17
N GLY A 137 -0.65 -5.18 -15.48
CA GLY A 137 0.63 -5.58 -14.90
C GLY A 137 1.33 -6.65 -15.71
N ALA A 138 2.64 -6.60 -15.70
CA ALA A 138 3.50 -7.62 -16.28
C ALA A 138 4.48 -8.11 -15.23
N ASN A 139 4.92 -9.37 -15.35
CA ASN A 139 5.97 -9.94 -14.53
C ASN A 139 7.09 -10.52 -15.37
N ALA A 140 8.26 -10.59 -14.78
CA ALA A 140 9.43 -11.24 -15.34
C ALA A 140 10.11 -12.09 -14.25
N PRO A 141 10.26 -13.41 -14.47
CA PRO A 141 10.98 -14.29 -13.55
C PRO A 141 12.48 -14.04 -13.65
N THR A 142 13.18 -14.15 -12.52
CA THR A 142 14.63 -14.13 -12.47
C THR A 142 15.19 -15.14 -11.47
N VAL A 143 16.29 -15.77 -11.85
CA VAL A 143 17.09 -16.62 -10.98
C VAL A 143 18.30 -15.81 -10.52
N VAL A 144 18.52 -15.77 -9.21
CA VAL A 144 19.65 -15.08 -8.59
C VAL A 144 20.57 -16.12 -7.97
N THR A 145 21.83 -16.16 -8.42
CA THR A 145 22.80 -17.15 -7.94
C THR A 145 23.42 -16.76 -6.59
N SER A 146 23.55 -15.46 -6.32
CA SER A 146 23.99 -14.92 -5.03
C SER A 146 23.02 -13.84 -4.55
N SER A 147 22.28 -14.13 -3.47
CA SER A 147 21.31 -13.20 -2.89
C SER A 147 21.97 -11.92 -2.39
N ALA A 148 21.25 -10.80 -2.48
CA ALA A 148 21.69 -9.57 -1.83
C ALA A 148 21.53 -9.71 -0.32
N CYS A 149 22.53 -9.26 0.45
CA CYS A 149 22.37 -9.14 1.91
C CYS A 149 21.41 -8.01 2.21
N PHE A 150 20.43 -8.28 3.07
CA PHE A 150 19.56 -7.28 3.66
C PHE A 150 19.89 -7.21 5.15
N ASP A 151 20.43 -6.08 5.59
CA ASP A 151 20.60 -5.85 7.03
C ASP A 151 19.21 -5.71 7.65
N ALA A 152 18.94 -6.53 8.64
CA ALA A 152 17.75 -6.38 9.47
C ALA A 152 17.97 -5.16 10.37
N SER A 153 17.41 -4.02 10.03
CA SER A 153 17.38 -2.79 10.82
C SER A 153 16.04 -2.62 11.52
#